data_106fb458782bfd029df8ece9ae2af7a4
#
_entry.id   106fb458782bfd029df8ece9ae2af7a4
#
_cell.length_a   1.000
_cell.length_b   1.000
_cell.length_c   1.000
_cell.angle_alpha   90.00
_cell.angle_beta   90.00
_cell.angle_gamma   90.00
#
_symmetry.space_group_name_H-M   'P 1'
#
loop_
_entity.id
_entity.type
_entity.pdbx_description
1 polymer ?
#
loop_
_entity_poly.entity_id
_entity_poly.type
_entity_poly.pdbx_seq_one_letter_code
_entity_poly.pdbx_strand_id
1 'polypeptide(L)'
;MRAVGALVSWRSLVHSWQLLGSHDSARVRTVVGDAARQEVAAGLQFTLPGTPMVFAGDELGLRGDNGEGSRTPMPWDRPGSWDGATFGVYRALVALRREVLELRHGGLRWVYVDDDALVYLRESPSGSVLALARRASGAPVRLTGLVAPPDVAAPALVNPYGGAPPLRPAADGTLTLPAAGPTFQLWRLP
;
A
#
# COMPACT_ATOMS: atom_id res chain seq x y z
N MET A 1 3.49 -11.57 8.58
CA MET A 1 4.74 -10.80 8.40
C MET A 1 5.65 -10.80 9.62
N ARG A 2 5.19 -10.58 10.87
CA ARG A 2 6.08 -10.70 12.06
C ARG A 2 6.75 -12.07 12.17
N ALA A 3 6.01 -13.17 11.94
CA ALA A 3 6.56 -14.52 11.99
C ALA A 3 7.61 -14.75 10.89
N VAL A 4 7.38 -14.28 9.67
CA VAL A 4 8.35 -14.39 8.56
C VAL A 4 9.60 -13.58 8.85
N GLY A 5 9.46 -12.34 9.34
CA GLY A 5 10.60 -11.51 9.71
C GLY A 5 11.45 -12.05 10.86
N ALA A 6 10.89 -12.95 11.70
CA ALA A 6 11.63 -13.64 12.74
C ALA A 6 12.41 -14.87 12.22
N LEU A 7 12.03 -15.40 11.04
CA LEU A 7 12.59 -16.64 10.49
C LEU A 7 13.61 -16.39 9.36
N VAL A 8 13.58 -15.23 8.74
CA VAL A 8 14.47 -14.88 7.61
C VAL A 8 15.22 -13.58 7.87
N SER A 9 16.42 -13.46 7.32
CA SER A 9 17.19 -12.23 7.45
C SER A 9 16.48 -11.06 6.76
N TRP A 10 16.71 -9.84 7.25
CA TRP A 10 16.21 -8.62 6.59
C TRP A 10 16.64 -8.56 5.12
N ARG A 11 17.88 -8.94 4.83
CA ARG A 11 18.41 -9.02 3.47
C ARG A 11 17.59 -9.94 2.59
N SER A 12 17.23 -11.13 3.08
CA SER A 12 16.40 -12.07 2.33
C SER A 12 15.01 -11.49 2.08
N LEU A 13 14.42 -10.83 3.10
CA LEU A 13 13.11 -10.21 2.97
C LEU A 13 13.06 -9.12 1.90
N VAL A 14 14.04 -8.21 1.87
CA VAL A 14 14.06 -7.10 0.90
C VAL A 14 14.38 -7.54 -0.52
N HIS A 15 14.96 -8.72 -0.70
CA HIS A 15 15.24 -9.33 -2.01
C HIS A 15 14.19 -10.37 -2.43
N SER A 16 13.17 -10.62 -1.61
CA SER A 16 12.06 -11.52 -1.96
C SER A 16 11.02 -10.80 -2.82
N TRP A 17 10.32 -11.57 -3.65
CA TRP A 17 9.19 -11.05 -4.42
C TRP A 17 7.95 -10.86 -3.55
N GLN A 18 7.27 -9.73 -3.74
CA GLN A 18 5.96 -9.45 -3.19
C GLN A 18 4.91 -9.79 -4.25
N LEU A 19 4.21 -10.90 -4.04
CA LEU A 19 3.24 -11.45 -4.98
C LEU A 19 1.82 -11.25 -4.43
N LEU A 20 0.88 -10.84 -5.29
CA LEU A 20 -0.56 -10.90 -5.01
C LEU A 20 -1.24 -12.02 -5.80
N GLY A 21 -0.64 -12.45 -6.89
CA GLY A 21 -1.14 -13.48 -7.77
C GLY A 21 -0.05 -14.05 -8.66
N SER A 22 -0.36 -15.17 -9.30
CA SER A 22 0.50 -15.85 -10.27
C SER A 22 -0.35 -16.62 -11.26
N HIS A 23 0.29 -17.23 -12.25
CA HIS A 23 -0.37 -18.14 -13.20
C HIS A 23 -0.94 -19.42 -12.56
N ASP A 24 -0.62 -19.69 -11.29
CA ASP A 24 -1.07 -20.88 -10.56
C ASP A 24 -2.15 -20.57 -9.51
N SER A 25 -2.59 -19.33 -9.42
CA SER A 25 -3.56 -18.88 -8.42
C SER A 25 -4.71 -18.09 -9.05
N ALA A 26 -5.80 -17.91 -8.30
CA ALA A 26 -6.82 -16.95 -8.67
C ALA A 26 -6.23 -15.53 -8.77
N ARG A 27 -6.78 -14.71 -9.66
CA ARG A 27 -6.37 -13.32 -9.82
C ARG A 27 -6.77 -12.47 -8.61
N VAL A 28 -5.94 -11.48 -8.27
CA VAL A 28 -6.16 -10.62 -7.11
C VAL A 28 -7.54 -9.97 -7.12
N ARG A 29 -8.03 -9.47 -8.28
CA ARG A 29 -9.38 -8.87 -8.40
C ARG A 29 -10.49 -9.86 -8.03
N THR A 30 -10.34 -11.12 -8.36
CA THR A 30 -11.30 -12.17 -8.00
C THR A 30 -11.28 -12.43 -6.49
N VAL A 31 -10.08 -12.54 -5.91
CA VAL A 31 -9.90 -12.83 -4.48
C VAL A 31 -10.43 -11.71 -3.59
N VAL A 32 -10.11 -10.46 -3.91
CA VAL A 32 -10.51 -9.31 -3.08
C VAL A 32 -11.92 -8.78 -3.40
N GLY A 33 -12.47 -9.15 -4.56
CA GLY A 33 -13.85 -8.87 -4.96
C GLY A 33 -14.05 -7.60 -5.77
N ASP A 34 -13.40 -6.50 -5.43
CA ASP A 34 -13.60 -5.18 -6.05
C ASP A 34 -12.30 -4.38 -6.28
N ALA A 35 -12.43 -3.26 -6.98
CA ALA A 35 -11.30 -2.41 -7.34
C ALA A 35 -10.67 -1.70 -6.13
N ALA A 36 -11.48 -1.25 -5.19
CA ALA A 36 -10.99 -0.52 -4.02
C ALA A 36 -10.15 -1.42 -3.10
N ARG A 37 -10.58 -2.67 -2.88
CA ARG A 37 -9.77 -3.65 -2.13
C ARG A 37 -8.53 -4.08 -2.92
N GLN A 38 -8.61 -4.14 -4.26
CA GLN A 38 -7.42 -4.40 -5.07
C GLN A 38 -6.41 -3.25 -4.95
N GLU A 39 -6.85 -2.00 -4.89
CA GLU A 39 -5.97 -0.86 -4.62
C GLU A 39 -5.26 -1.00 -3.27
N VAL A 40 -5.99 -1.41 -2.21
CA VAL A 40 -5.38 -1.67 -0.88
C VAL A 40 -4.30 -2.77 -0.98
N ALA A 41 -4.60 -3.87 -1.65
CA ALA A 41 -3.65 -4.97 -1.84
C ALA A 41 -2.43 -4.53 -2.65
N ALA A 42 -2.62 -3.80 -3.75
CA ALA A 42 -1.53 -3.25 -4.55
C ALA A 42 -0.71 -2.22 -3.74
N GLY A 43 -1.35 -1.36 -2.96
CA GLY A 43 -0.68 -0.44 -2.04
C GLY A 43 0.27 -1.16 -1.10
N LEU A 44 -0.17 -2.25 -0.48
CA LEU A 44 0.68 -3.11 0.35
C LEU A 44 1.83 -3.72 -0.46
N GLN A 45 1.54 -4.27 -1.65
CA GLN A 45 2.55 -4.88 -2.52
C GLN A 45 3.68 -3.91 -2.87
N PHE A 46 3.35 -2.67 -3.19
CA PHE A 46 4.33 -1.67 -3.62
C PHE A 46 5.04 -0.96 -2.48
N THR A 47 4.55 -1.03 -1.24
CA THR A 47 5.12 -0.27 -0.13
C THR A 47 5.74 -1.12 0.97
N LEU A 48 5.42 -2.41 1.06
CA LEU A 48 6.12 -3.34 1.95
C LEU A 48 7.53 -3.67 1.44
N PRO A 49 8.43 -4.15 2.32
CA PRO A 49 9.77 -4.61 1.92
C PRO A 49 9.70 -5.76 0.90
N GLY A 50 10.56 -5.75 -0.08
CA GLY A 50 10.62 -6.74 -1.15
C GLY A 50 10.46 -6.10 -2.53
N THR A 51 10.51 -6.91 -3.56
CA THR A 51 10.34 -6.48 -4.95
C THR A 51 8.91 -6.75 -5.42
N PRO A 52 8.09 -5.75 -5.73
CA PRO A 52 6.75 -5.97 -6.27
C PRO A 52 6.82 -6.75 -7.58
N MET A 53 6.07 -7.86 -7.65
CA MET A 53 5.91 -8.64 -8.87
C MET A 53 4.43 -8.65 -9.24
N VAL A 54 4.08 -8.02 -10.35
CA VAL A 54 2.71 -7.94 -10.87
C VAL A 54 2.50 -9.08 -11.85
N PHE A 55 1.47 -9.90 -11.63
CA PHE A 55 1.05 -10.87 -12.62
C PHE A 55 0.31 -10.14 -13.75
N ALA A 56 0.81 -10.26 -14.98
CA ALA A 56 0.31 -9.53 -16.15
C ALA A 56 -1.21 -9.63 -16.28
N GLY A 57 -1.88 -8.46 -16.36
CA GLY A 57 -3.33 -8.33 -16.38
C GLY A 57 -3.96 -7.96 -15.03
N ASP A 58 -3.27 -8.11 -13.91
CA ASP A 58 -3.78 -7.63 -12.62
C ASP A 58 -3.90 -6.10 -12.64
N GLU A 59 -2.96 -5.41 -13.29
CA GLU A 59 -3.00 -3.96 -13.51
C GLU A 59 -4.18 -3.50 -14.38
N LEU A 60 -4.77 -4.42 -15.12
CA LEU A 60 -5.98 -4.16 -15.94
C LEU A 60 -7.28 -4.59 -15.24
N GLY A 61 -7.19 -5.10 -14.01
CA GLY A 61 -8.33 -5.60 -13.26
C GLY A 61 -8.90 -6.91 -13.79
N LEU A 62 -8.11 -7.73 -14.48
CA LEU A 62 -8.57 -9.02 -15.00
C LEU A 62 -8.98 -9.95 -13.86
N ARG A 63 -9.96 -10.81 -14.14
CA ARG A 63 -10.49 -11.83 -13.22
C ARG A 63 -10.14 -13.23 -13.69
N GLY A 64 -10.11 -14.17 -12.74
CA GLY A 64 -9.89 -15.59 -12.97
C GLY A 64 -9.94 -16.34 -11.64
N ASP A 65 -10.70 -17.44 -11.56
CA ASP A 65 -11.04 -18.09 -10.29
C ASP A 65 -10.00 -19.13 -9.85
N ASN A 66 -9.13 -19.55 -10.76
CA ASN A 66 -8.10 -20.57 -10.50
C ASN A 66 -6.94 -20.37 -11.48
N GLY A 67 -5.91 -21.22 -11.39
CA GLY A 67 -4.75 -21.17 -12.27
C GLY A 67 -5.10 -21.20 -13.76
N GLU A 68 -6.03 -22.05 -14.19
CA GLU A 68 -6.46 -22.13 -15.59
C GLU A 68 -7.23 -20.86 -16.02
N GLY A 69 -8.25 -20.46 -15.26
CA GLY A 69 -9.04 -19.24 -15.53
C GLY A 69 -8.23 -17.96 -15.44
N SER A 70 -7.09 -17.98 -14.74
CA SER A 70 -6.21 -16.81 -14.59
C SER A 70 -5.24 -16.62 -15.76
N ARG A 71 -5.05 -17.64 -16.62
CA ARG A 71 -4.12 -17.61 -17.77
C ARG A 71 -4.76 -17.04 -19.05
N THR A 72 -5.77 -16.20 -18.90
CA THR A 72 -6.39 -15.53 -20.06
C THR A 72 -5.36 -14.67 -20.78
N PRO A 73 -5.37 -14.64 -22.12
CA PRO A 73 -4.51 -13.75 -22.89
C PRO A 73 -4.73 -12.28 -22.54
N MET A 74 -3.66 -11.50 -22.62
CA MET A 74 -3.75 -10.06 -22.45
C MET A 74 -4.61 -9.46 -23.59
N PRO A 75 -5.60 -8.61 -23.26
CA PRO A 75 -6.53 -8.05 -24.26
C PRO A 75 -5.93 -6.85 -25.02
N TRP A 76 -4.83 -7.08 -25.73
CA TRP A 76 -4.13 -6.03 -26.49
C TRP A 76 -4.97 -5.45 -27.63
N ASP A 77 -5.83 -6.29 -28.22
CA ASP A 77 -6.77 -5.95 -29.27
C ASP A 77 -8.00 -5.16 -28.80
N ARG A 78 -8.23 -5.11 -27.50
CA ARG A 78 -9.40 -4.51 -26.87
C ARG A 78 -9.04 -3.58 -25.72
N PRO A 79 -8.27 -2.49 -25.95
CA PRO A 79 -7.84 -1.60 -24.87
C PRO A 79 -9.02 -0.92 -24.14
N GLY A 80 -10.19 -0.80 -24.78
CA GLY A 80 -11.41 -0.31 -24.15
C GLY A 80 -12.00 -1.26 -23.08
N SER A 81 -11.53 -2.49 -22.97
CA SER A 81 -11.92 -3.45 -21.91
C SER A 81 -11.07 -3.34 -20.65
N TRP A 82 -10.03 -2.50 -20.63
CA TRP A 82 -9.17 -2.30 -19.49
C TRP A 82 -9.88 -1.50 -18.39
N ASP A 83 -9.72 -1.90 -17.17
CA ASP A 83 -10.09 -1.05 -16.03
C ASP A 83 -9.04 0.08 -15.90
N GLY A 84 -9.34 1.21 -16.57
CA GLY A 84 -8.44 2.36 -16.62
C GLY A 84 -8.13 2.96 -15.24
N ALA A 85 -9.08 2.89 -14.29
CA ALA A 85 -8.86 3.35 -12.93
C ALA A 85 -7.82 2.46 -12.23
N THR A 86 -7.98 1.14 -12.30
CA THR A 86 -7.01 0.18 -11.75
C THR A 86 -5.65 0.34 -12.41
N PHE A 87 -5.59 0.51 -13.73
CA PHE A 87 -4.33 0.77 -14.43
C PHE A 87 -3.65 2.05 -13.94
N GLY A 88 -4.44 3.11 -13.70
CA GLY A 88 -3.96 4.36 -13.09
C GLY A 88 -3.35 4.15 -11.72
N VAL A 89 -3.99 3.34 -10.86
CA VAL A 89 -3.47 2.97 -9.53
C VAL A 89 -2.09 2.30 -9.62
N TYR A 90 -1.95 1.28 -10.46
CA TYR A 90 -0.65 0.59 -10.60
C TYR A 90 0.44 1.53 -11.14
N ARG A 91 0.11 2.39 -12.13
CA ARG A 91 1.06 3.41 -12.62
C ARG A 91 1.52 4.36 -11.52
N ALA A 92 0.58 4.85 -10.70
CA ALA A 92 0.87 5.75 -9.59
C ALA A 92 1.75 5.07 -8.53
N LEU A 93 1.46 3.82 -8.18
CA LEU A 93 2.25 3.04 -7.21
C LEU A 93 3.66 2.74 -7.72
N VAL A 94 3.83 2.45 -9.01
CA VAL A 94 5.15 2.29 -9.65
C VAL A 94 5.96 3.59 -9.54
N ALA A 95 5.36 4.74 -9.90
CA ALA A 95 6.00 6.04 -9.81
C ALA A 95 6.38 6.36 -8.36
N LEU A 96 5.43 6.20 -7.42
CA LEU A 96 5.64 6.41 -5.99
C LEU A 96 6.85 5.62 -5.48
N ARG A 97 6.92 4.32 -5.79
CA ARG A 97 8.03 3.47 -5.32
C ARG A 97 9.37 3.87 -5.92
N ARG A 98 9.37 4.39 -7.16
CA ARG A 98 10.59 4.88 -7.82
C ARG A 98 11.10 6.19 -7.20
N GLU A 99 10.20 7.06 -6.77
CA GLU A 99 10.50 8.37 -6.22
C GLU A 99 10.80 8.36 -4.73
N VAL A 100 10.10 7.50 -3.96
CA VAL A 100 10.19 7.44 -2.50
C VAL A 100 11.25 6.43 -2.08
N LEU A 101 12.42 6.91 -1.66
CA LEU A 101 13.57 6.08 -1.27
C LEU A 101 13.24 5.13 -0.11
N GLU A 102 12.45 5.60 0.86
CA GLU A 102 12.03 4.85 2.03
C GLU A 102 11.30 3.55 1.64
N LEU A 103 10.52 3.57 0.55
CA LEU A 103 9.82 2.38 0.06
C LEU A 103 10.76 1.33 -0.53
N ARG A 104 11.92 1.75 -1.05
CA ARG A 104 12.92 0.86 -1.64
C ARG A 104 13.93 0.33 -0.61
N HIS A 105 14.40 1.20 0.27
CA HIS A 105 15.55 0.93 1.13
C HIS A 105 15.25 1.07 2.62
N GLY A 106 14.11 1.66 2.99
CA GLY A 106 13.75 1.90 4.39
C GLY A 106 13.42 0.62 5.16
N GLY A 107 13.60 0.68 6.46
CA GLY A 107 13.10 -0.31 7.40
C GLY A 107 11.58 -0.38 7.43
N LEU A 108 11.03 -1.32 8.18
CA LEU A 108 9.60 -1.48 8.39
C LEU A 108 9.30 -1.49 9.88
N ARG A 109 8.41 -0.61 10.32
CA ARG A 109 7.89 -0.60 11.69
C ARG A 109 6.37 -0.56 11.69
N TRP A 110 5.76 -1.57 12.30
CA TRP A 110 4.31 -1.60 12.52
C TRP A 110 3.95 -0.65 13.65
N VAL A 111 2.98 0.24 13.44
CA VAL A 111 2.49 1.19 14.45
C VAL A 111 1.06 0.91 14.89
N TYR A 112 0.26 0.28 14.03
CA TYR A 112 -1.08 -0.17 14.38
C TYR A 112 -1.48 -1.38 13.54
N VAL A 113 -2.17 -2.34 14.15
CA VAL A 113 -2.68 -3.55 13.49
C VAL A 113 -3.99 -3.94 14.14
N ASP A 114 -5.04 -4.02 13.34
CA ASP A 114 -6.30 -4.67 13.69
C ASP A 114 -6.79 -5.57 12.55
N ASP A 115 -8.03 -6.06 12.63
CA ASP A 115 -8.60 -6.97 11.62
C ASP A 115 -8.80 -6.29 10.26
N ASP A 116 -9.04 -4.97 10.23
CA ASP A 116 -9.41 -4.23 9.03
C ASP A 116 -8.40 -3.16 8.61
N ALA A 117 -7.41 -2.84 9.45
CA ALA A 117 -6.42 -1.82 9.18
C ALA A 117 -5.00 -2.20 9.60
N LEU A 118 -4.06 -1.88 8.73
CA LEU A 118 -2.63 -1.95 8.99
C LEU A 118 -2.06 -0.55 8.85
N VAL A 119 -1.29 -0.10 9.85
CA VAL A 119 -0.53 1.14 9.76
C VAL A 119 0.93 0.84 10.06
N TYR A 120 1.81 1.32 9.20
CA TYR A 120 3.24 1.08 9.32
C TYR A 120 4.06 2.25 8.80
N LEU A 121 5.29 2.31 9.25
CA LEU A 121 6.32 3.22 8.78
C LEU A 121 7.31 2.50 7.87
N ARG A 122 7.72 3.18 6.83
CA ARG A 122 8.94 2.88 6.09
C ARG A 122 9.92 4.00 6.40
N GLU A 123 11.05 3.66 7.03
CA GLU A 123 11.97 4.62 7.64
C GLU A 123 13.38 4.43 7.11
N SER A 124 14.05 5.53 6.79
CA SER A 124 15.45 5.60 6.40
C SER A 124 16.12 6.82 7.06
N PRO A 125 17.45 6.95 7.02
CA PRO A 125 18.11 8.15 7.49
C PRO A 125 17.68 9.45 6.77
N SER A 126 17.10 9.34 5.57
CA SER A 126 16.65 10.48 4.76
C SER A 126 15.20 10.88 5.00
N GLY A 127 14.41 10.09 5.74
CA GLY A 127 13.01 10.40 6.01
C GLY A 127 12.17 9.19 6.35
N SER A 128 10.89 9.45 6.57
CA SER A 128 9.91 8.42 6.91
C SER A 128 8.62 8.64 6.14
N VAL A 129 7.94 7.54 5.81
CA VAL A 129 6.59 7.56 5.27
C VAL A 129 5.67 6.67 6.11
N LEU A 130 4.50 7.21 6.45
CA LEU A 130 3.44 6.53 7.16
C LEU A 130 2.44 6.01 6.14
N ALA A 131 2.16 4.71 6.17
CA ALA A 131 1.17 4.06 5.31
C ALA A 131 -0.03 3.56 6.10
N LEU A 132 -1.24 3.79 5.58
CA LEU A 132 -2.49 3.19 6.02
C LEU A 132 -3.01 2.29 4.91
N ALA A 133 -3.19 1.01 5.21
CA ALA A 133 -3.92 0.05 4.38
C ALA A 133 -5.16 -0.40 5.16
N ARG A 134 -6.35 -0.04 4.69
CA ARG A 134 -7.62 -0.36 5.35
C ARG A 134 -8.54 -1.08 4.37
N ARG A 135 -8.96 -2.32 4.72
CA ARG A 135 -9.83 -3.15 3.84
C ARG A 135 -11.33 -2.90 4.02
N ALA A 136 -11.72 -2.32 5.14
CA ALA A 136 -13.11 -1.96 5.45
C ALA A 136 -13.17 -0.71 6.33
N SER A 137 -14.29 0.00 6.34
CA SER A 137 -14.53 1.11 7.28
C SER A 137 -14.53 0.63 8.73
N GLY A 138 -14.03 1.46 9.63
CA GLY A 138 -13.95 1.14 11.06
C GLY A 138 -13.73 2.39 11.91
N ALA A 139 -13.25 2.23 13.12
CA ALA A 139 -12.91 3.37 13.96
C ALA A 139 -11.71 4.16 13.41
N PRO A 140 -11.63 5.48 13.62
CA PRO A 140 -10.43 6.24 13.31
C PRO A 140 -9.23 5.70 14.10
N VAL A 141 -8.07 5.57 13.45
CA VAL A 141 -6.84 5.18 14.13
C VAL A 141 -6.14 6.42 14.66
N ARG A 142 -5.87 6.45 15.95
CA ARG A 142 -5.17 7.54 16.63
C ARG A 142 -3.74 7.09 16.94
N LEU A 143 -2.77 7.87 16.50
CA LEU A 143 -1.34 7.59 16.68
C LEU A 143 -0.71 8.72 17.46
N THR A 144 0.03 8.39 18.53
CA THR A 144 0.77 9.34 19.36
C THR A 144 2.27 9.08 19.28
N GLY A 145 3.08 10.10 19.52
CA GLY A 145 4.53 9.96 19.58
C GLY A 145 5.25 9.73 18.24
N LEU A 146 4.56 9.94 17.11
CA LEU A 146 5.18 9.87 15.78
C LEU A 146 5.67 11.24 15.29
N VAL A 147 5.00 12.29 15.74
CA VAL A 147 5.36 13.68 15.44
C VAL A 147 5.46 14.41 16.78
N ALA A 148 6.47 15.25 16.94
CA ALA A 148 6.57 16.09 18.13
C ALA A 148 5.36 17.05 18.21
N PRO A 149 4.88 17.39 19.43
CA PRO A 149 3.89 18.43 19.57
C PRO A 149 4.42 19.72 18.91
N PRO A 150 3.63 20.38 18.08
CA PRO A 150 4.10 21.56 17.36
C PRO A 150 4.24 22.75 18.32
N ASP A 151 5.43 23.32 18.41
CA ASP A 151 5.65 24.62 19.06
C ASP A 151 4.98 25.76 18.27
N VAL A 152 4.75 25.55 17.00
CA VAL A 152 4.00 26.38 16.06
C VAL A 152 3.14 25.44 15.24
N ALA A 153 2.07 25.94 14.60
CA ALA A 153 1.21 25.09 13.75
C ALA A 153 2.04 24.20 12.81
N ALA A 154 2.13 22.90 13.14
CA ALA A 154 2.93 21.97 12.36
C ALA A 154 2.44 21.94 10.91
N PRO A 155 3.35 21.86 9.94
CA PRO A 155 2.94 21.70 8.55
C PRO A 155 2.13 20.43 8.40
N ALA A 156 1.11 20.48 7.54
CA ALA A 156 0.34 19.30 7.22
C ALA A 156 1.23 18.27 6.52
N LEU A 157 1.08 17.00 6.91
CA LEU A 157 1.79 15.89 6.27
C LEU A 157 1.24 15.69 4.85
N VAL A 158 2.10 15.85 3.87
CA VAL A 158 1.71 15.72 2.46
C VAL A 158 1.45 14.27 2.12
N ASN A 159 0.34 14.01 1.43
CA ASN A 159 0.06 12.72 0.86
C ASN A 159 0.63 12.66 -0.57
N PRO A 160 1.66 11.84 -0.84
CA PRO A 160 2.24 11.70 -2.18
C PRO A 160 1.44 10.73 -3.08
N TYR A 161 0.37 10.11 -2.56
CA TYR A 161 -0.42 9.11 -3.27
C TYR A 161 -1.93 9.28 -3.02
N GLY A 162 -2.74 9.14 -4.10
CA GLY A 162 -4.18 9.01 -3.99
C GLY A 162 -4.96 10.31 -3.78
N GLY A 163 -4.30 11.47 -3.76
CA GLY A 163 -4.97 12.78 -3.66
C GLY A 163 -5.73 13.00 -2.36
N ALA A 164 -5.49 12.19 -1.32
CA ALA A 164 -6.10 12.39 -0.01
C ALA A 164 -5.65 13.73 0.61
N PRO A 165 -6.52 14.37 1.42
CA PRO A 165 -6.14 15.61 2.06
C PRO A 165 -4.89 15.44 2.94
N PRO A 166 -4.09 16.50 3.09
CA PRO A 166 -2.97 16.50 4.00
C PRO A 166 -3.41 16.17 5.42
N LEU A 167 -2.64 15.34 6.11
CA LEU A 167 -2.91 14.96 7.50
C LEU A 167 -2.30 16.01 8.44
N ARG A 168 -3.11 16.58 9.33
CA ARG A 168 -2.65 17.57 10.30
C ARG A 168 -2.53 16.95 11.69
N PRO A 169 -1.37 17.08 12.35
CA PRO A 169 -1.24 16.75 13.76
C PRO A 169 -2.13 17.65 14.61
N ALA A 170 -2.74 17.09 15.66
CA ALA A 170 -3.36 17.87 16.72
C ALA A 170 -2.30 18.60 17.57
N ALA A 171 -2.74 19.51 18.47
CA ALA A 171 -1.82 20.29 19.30
C ALA A 171 -0.91 19.43 20.21
N ASP A 172 -1.34 18.22 20.55
CA ASP A 172 -0.56 17.24 21.31
C ASP A 172 0.32 16.33 20.43
N GLY A 173 0.40 16.58 19.12
CA GLY A 173 1.11 15.73 18.15
C GLY A 173 0.33 14.49 17.72
N THR A 174 -0.92 14.28 18.18
CA THR A 174 -1.73 13.13 17.76
C THR A 174 -2.12 13.22 16.29
N LEU A 175 -1.88 12.15 15.56
CA LEU A 175 -2.39 11.93 14.19
C LEU A 175 -3.66 11.10 14.25
N THR A 176 -4.72 11.57 13.58
CA THR A 176 -5.98 10.80 13.43
C THR A 176 -6.13 10.40 11.98
N LEU A 177 -6.00 9.09 11.72
CA LEU A 177 -6.10 8.54 10.37
C LEU A 177 -7.55 8.26 9.98
N PRO A 178 -7.89 8.29 8.66
CA PRO A 178 -9.24 8.09 8.18
C PRO A 178 -9.87 6.78 8.62
N ALA A 179 -11.17 6.85 8.93
CA ALA A 179 -12.02 5.72 9.32
C ALA A 179 -12.65 5.01 8.11
N ALA A 180 -12.80 5.72 6.98
CA ALA A 180 -13.40 5.18 5.77
C ALA A 180 -12.49 4.17 5.09
N GLY A 181 -13.10 3.13 4.51
CA GLY A 181 -12.41 2.09 3.74
C GLY A 181 -13.40 1.37 2.79
N PRO A 182 -12.91 0.58 1.84
CA PRO A 182 -11.48 0.31 1.58
C PRO A 182 -10.69 1.53 1.16
N THR A 183 -9.44 1.68 1.66
CA THR A 183 -8.55 2.77 1.27
C THR A 183 -7.08 2.42 1.49
N PHE A 184 -6.22 2.92 0.62
CA PHE A 184 -4.78 2.95 0.81
C PHE A 184 -4.29 4.40 0.76
N GLN A 185 -3.50 4.81 1.74
CA GLN A 185 -2.98 6.17 1.84
C GLN A 185 -1.57 6.19 2.38
N LEU A 186 -0.82 7.22 2.03
CA LEU A 186 0.57 7.39 2.43
C LEU A 186 0.85 8.87 2.76
N TRP A 187 1.60 9.14 3.81
CA TRP A 187 2.02 10.50 4.17
C TRP A 187 3.52 10.54 4.45
N ARG A 188 4.18 11.61 4.02
CA ARG A 188 5.56 11.91 4.44
C ARG A 188 5.54 12.49 5.84
N LEU A 189 6.38 11.95 6.71
CA LEU A 189 6.70 12.54 8.01
C LEU A 189 7.84 13.53 7.86
N PRO A 190 7.93 14.54 8.75
CA PRO A 190 9.03 15.50 8.78
C PRO A 190 10.38 14.83 8.96
#